data_2f1e51978c70391acaa6fe13da26ebcb
#
_entry.id   2f1e51978c70391acaa6fe13da26ebcb
#
_cell.length_a   1.000
_cell.length_b   1.000
_cell.length_c   1.000
_cell.angle_alpha   90.00
_cell.angle_beta   90.00
_cell.angle_gamma   90.00
#
_symmetry.space_group_name_H-M   'P 1'
#
loop_
_entity.id
_entity.type
_entity.pdbx_description
1 polymer ?
#
loop_
_entity_poly.entity_id
_entity_poly.type
_entity_poly.pdbx_seq_one_letter_code
_entity_poly.pdbx_strand_id
1 'polypeptide(L)'
;QYMDPKAARRMEPFCQYAVAATGEAIRNAGIDLEKEDLTRFGTCIGNGLGGVATIEKEHAKVMNGKANRVSVMMVPMMISNMAAGNVAIAYGLKGKCTDVVTACATGTNSIGEAYRYIQVGDADVMVAGGAESPICETNVSGFISMTALSSATEADRASIPFDKDRCGFVIGEGAGVVVLESLEHAQARGAKILAEVVGYGSTCDAFHITSPAEDGEGAARAMTLAINEAGITPADVDYINAHGTSTHHNDLYETRAIKKAFGEDAYNVNINSTKSMIGHLFGAVSYTHLTLPTIRL
;
A
#
# COMPACT_ATOMS: atom_id res chain seq x y z
N GLN A 1 8.87 -0.82 21.83
CA GLN A 1 8.56 0.61 21.73
C GLN A 1 9.33 1.17 20.54
N TYR A 2 8.60 1.60 19.51
CA TYR A 2 9.17 1.86 18.17
C TYR A 2 9.62 3.31 17.98
N MET A 3 9.19 4.25 18.85
CA MET A 3 9.56 5.66 18.74
C MET A 3 9.41 6.41 20.07
N ASP A 4 10.02 7.60 20.16
CA ASP A 4 9.85 8.50 21.30
C ASP A 4 8.41 9.02 21.39
N PRO A 5 7.80 9.04 22.60
CA PRO A 5 6.43 9.53 22.80
C PRO A 5 6.21 11.00 22.40
N LYS A 6 7.24 11.87 22.44
CA LYS A 6 7.12 13.26 21.97
C LYS A 6 7.05 13.33 20.45
N ALA A 7 7.83 12.49 19.75
CA ALA A 7 7.77 12.37 18.30
C ALA A 7 6.41 11.84 17.86
N ALA A 8 5.91 10.78 18.49
CA ALA A 8 4.60 10.19 18.19
C ALA A 8 3.44 11.20 18.27
N ARG A 9 3.44 12.12 19.27
CA ARG A 9 2.40 13.15 19.40
C ARG A 9 2.38 14.19 18.29
N ARG A 10 3.41 14.25 17.46
CA ARG A 10 3.55 15.17 16.31
C ARG A 10 3.32 14.49 14.97
N MET A 11 2.89 13.24 15.00
CA MET A 11 2.64 12.40 13.82
C MET A 11 1.20 11.88 13.87
N GLU A 12 0.52 11.92 12.72
CA GLU A 12 -0.71 11.14 12.52
C GLU A 12 -0.41 9.64 12.70
N PRO A 13 -1.40 8.82 13.08
CA PRO A 13 -1.18 7.39 13.26
C PRO A 13 -0.58 6.69 12.03
N PHE A 14 -0.97 7.06 10.80
CA PHE A 14 -0.37 6.46 9.61
C PHE A 14 1.14 6.70 9.51
N CYS A 15 1.63 7.88 9.92
CA CYS A 15 3.06 8.15 9.99
C CYS A 15 3.75 7.31 11.06
N GLN A 16 3.09 7.12 12.21
CA GLN A 16 3.62 6.28 13.30
C GLN A 16 3.73 4.82 12.86
N TYR A 17 2.72 4.32 12.14
CA TYR A 17 2.73 2.97 11.56
C TYR A 17 3.85 2.82 10.54
N ALA A 18 4.02 3.79 9.64
CA ALA A 18 5.10 3.78 8.64
C ALA A 18 6.49 3.71 9.29
N VAL A 19 6.75 4.55 10.29
CA VAL A 19 8.04 4.55 11.01
C VAL A 19 8.28 3.22 11.73
N ALA A 20 7.27 2.66 12.39
CA ALA A 20 7.37 1.39 13.10
C ALA A 20 7.66 0.23 12.12
N ALA A 21 6.88 0.12 11.05
CA ALA A 21 7.02 -0.92 10.02
C ALA A 21 8.38 -0.82 9.31
N THR A 22 8.85 0.41 9.01
CA THR A 22 10.17 0.62 8.42
C THR A 22 11.29 0.12 9.34
N GLY A 23 11.20 0.38 10.65
CA GLY A 23 12.20 -0.12 11.59
C GLY A 23 12.25 -1.65 11.65
N GLU A 24 11.10 -2.31 11.50
CA GLU A 24 11.05 -3.77 11.38
C GLU A 24 11.65 -4.26 10.06
N ALA A 25 11.31 -3.60 8.94
CA ALA A 25 11.83 -3.95 7.62
C ALA A 25 13.35 -3.83 7.54
N ILE A 26 13.92 -2.72 8.03
CA ILE A 26 15.38 -2.50 8.07
C ILE A 26 16.09 -3.56 8.93
N ARG A 27 15.54 -3.87 10.11
CA ARG A 27 16.08 -4.94 10.97
C ARG A 27 16.01 -6.32 10.31
N ASN A 28 14.88 -6.64 9.69
CA ASN A 28 14.68 -7.92 9.00
C ASN A 28 15.58 -8.06 7.77
N ALA A 29 15.86 -6.95 7.08
CA ALA A 29 16.82 -6.89 5.98
C ALA A 29 18.28 -7.02 6.45
N GLY A 30 18.55 -6.87 7.75
CA GLY A 30 19.91 -6.90 8.31
C GLY A 30 20.76 -5.71 7.88
N ILE A 31 20.14 -4.57 7.59
CA ILE A 31 20.85 -3.33 7.17
C ILE A 31 21.40 -2.62 8.39
N ASP A 32 22.67 -2.27 8.32
CA ASP A 32 23.38 -1.43 9.29
C ASP A 32 23.52 -0.01 8.72
N LEU A 33 22.64 0.88 9.15
CA LEU A 33 22.57 2.26 8.64
C LEU A 33 23.87 3.06 8.82
N GLU A 34 24.76 2.67 9.75
CA GLU A 34 26.07 3.32 9.94
C GLU A 34 27.06 2.99 8.82
N LYS A 35 26.81 1.92 8.06
CA LYS A 35 27.65 1.46 6.95
C LYS A 35 27.11 1.82 5.58
N GLU A 36 25.89 2.36 5.53
CA GLU A 36 25.20 2.66 4.27
C GLU A 36 25.50 4.07 3.78
N ASP A 37 25.53 4.26 2.47
CA ASP A 37 25.43 5.60 1.87
C ASP A 37 23.96 6.05 1.91
N LEU A 38 23.62 6.77 2.98
CA LEU A 38 22.26 7.26 3.19
C LEU A 38 21.80 8.25 2.10
N THR A 39 22.69 8.79 1.27
CA THR A 39 22.33 9.64 0.12
C THR A 39 21.80 8.82 -1.06
N ARG A 40 22.09 7.52 -1.08
CA ARG A 40 21.62 6.53 -2.04
C ARG A 40 20.46 5.68 -1.49
N PHE A 41 20.07 5.91 -0.23
CA PHE A 41 19.01 5.21 0.46
C PHE A 41 17.77 6.12 0.54
N GLY A 42 16.73 5.79 -0.23
CA GLY A 42 15.51 6.58 -0.34
C GLY A 42 14.29 5.94 0.31
N THR A 43 13.18 6.64 0.22
CA THR A 43 11.86 6.18 0.71
C THR A 43 10.75 6.56 -0.27
N CYS A 44 9.85 5.62 -0.54
CA CYS A 44 8.63 5.78 -1.32
C CYS A 44 7.48 5.12 -0.56
N ILE A 45 6.85 5.86 0.35
CA ILE A 45 5.76 5.34 1.18
C ILE A 45 4.53 6.20 0.93
N GLY A 46 3.53 5.58 0.33
CA GLY A 46 2.29 6.23 -0.03
C GLY A 46 1.24 6.20 1.08
N ASN A 47 0.32 7.15 0.98
CA ASN A 47 -0.87 7.24 1.81
C ASN A 47 -2.06 7.70 0.94
N GLY A 48 -3.19 7.00 1.03
CA GLY A 48 -4.32 7.24 0.13
C GLY A 48 -5.20 8.43 0.52
N LEU A 49 -5.33 8.75 1.80
CA LEU A 49 -6.31 9.70 2.34
C LEU A 49 -5.70 10.88 3.09
N GLY A 50 -4.48 10.76 3.58
CA GLY A 50 -3.88 11.76 4.46
C GLY A 50 -4.44 11.75 5.88
N GLY A 51 -4.10 12.77 6.65
CA GLY A 51 -4.50 12.93 8.05
C GLY A 51 -5.89 13.52 8.22
N VAL A 52 -6.93 12.85 7.74
CA VAL A 52 -8.32 13.33 7.81
C VAL A 52 -8.78 13.51 9.27
N ALA A 53 -8.38 12.62 10.18
CA ALA A 53 -8.70 12.74 11.60
C ALA A 53 -8.11 14.04 12.21
N THR A 54 -6.90 14.43 11.82
CA THR A 54 -6.34 15.74 12.19
C THR A 54 -7.16 16.89 11.61
N ILE A 55 -7.56 16.83 10.34
CA ILE A 55 -8.41 17.86 9.71
C ILE A 55 -9.72 18.00 10.48
N GLU A 56 -10.40 16.90 10.76
CA GLU A 56 -11.66 16.85 11.48
C GLU A 56 -11.54 17.49 12.87
N LYS A 57 -10.53 17.08 13.63
CA LYS A 57 -10.24 17.61 14.97
C LYS A 57 -9.93 19.12 14.97
N GLU A 58 -9.10 19.56 14.03
CA GLU A 58 -8.69 20.98 13.98
C GLU A 58 -9.80 21.85 13.39
N HIS A 59 -10.57 21.35 12.42
CA HIS A 59 -11.74 22.04 11.89
C HIS A 59 -12.83 22.25 12.95
N ALA A 60 -13.04 21.28 13.83
CA ALA A 60 -13.98 21.45 14.95
C ALA A 60 -13.64 22.65 15.85
N LYS A 61 -12.35 22.99 16.03
CA LYS A 61 -11.95 24.20 16.76
C LYS A 61 -12.38 25.46 16.01
N VAL A 62 -12.24 25.50 14.69
CA VAL A 62 -12.66 26.65 13.87
C VAL A 62 -14.17 26.86 13.99
N MET A 63 -14.95 25.81 13.85
CA MET A 63 -16.41 25.83 13.94
C MET A 63 -16.90 26.28 15.32
N ASN A 64 -16.15 26.03 16.38
CA ASN A 64 -16.42 26.46 17.75
C ASN A 64 -15.81 27.84 18.09
N GLY A 65 -15.46 28.66 17.09
CA GLY A 65 -14.92 30.00 17.28
C GLY A 65 -13.51 30.07 17.89
N LYS A 66 -12.76 28.93 17.82
CA LYS A 66 -11.41 28.80 18.40
C LYS A 66 -10.34 28.68 17.33
N ALA A 67 -10.48 29.38 16.20
CA ALA A 67 -9.53 29.31 15.08
C ALA A 67 -8.08 29.62 15.51
N ASN A 68 -7.88 30.50 16.49
CA ASN A 68 -6.57 30.80 17.06
C ASN A 68 -5.94 29.66 17.90
N ARG A 69 -6.66 28.57 18.11
CA ARG A 69 -6.18 27.36 18.80
C ARG A 69 -5.91 26.17 17.84
N VAL A 70 -5.99 26.41 16.54
CA VAL A 70 -5.57 25.40 15.55
C VAL A 70 -4.08 25.08 15.75
N SER A 71 -3.74 23.80 15.71
CA SER A 71 -2.38 23.34 15.94
C SER A 71 -1.43 23.82 14.86
N VAL A 72 -0.24 24.27 15.22
CA VAL A 72 0.85 24.55 14.29
C VAL A 72 1.30 23.28 13.54
N MET A 73 0.99 22.11 14.09
CA MET A 73 1.27 20.81 13.47
C MET A 73 0.16 20.31 12.54
N MET A 74 -0.95 21.07 12.39
CA MET A 74 -2.07 20.63 11.56
C MET A 74 -1.61 20.27 10.14
N VAL A 75 -0.93 21.19 9.48
CA VAL A 75 -0.49 20.99 8.10
C VAL A 75 0.50 19.83 7.98
N PRO A 76 1.60 19.75 8.76
CA PRO A 76 2.50 18.60 8.73
C PRO A 76 1.83 17.26 9.06
N MET A 77 0.77 17.25 9.86
CA MET A 77 0.08 16.01 10.23
C MET A 77 -0.94 15.56 9.19
N MET A 78 -1.50 16.49 8.40
CA MET A 78 -2.54 16.12 7.42
C MET A 78 -2.00 15.71 6.05
N ILE A 79 -0.79 16.14 5.67
CA ILE A 79 -0.26 15.91 4.34
C ILE A 79 0.15 14.44 4.17
N SER A 80 -0.27 13.80 3.06
CA SER A 80 -0.05 12.38 2.78
C SER A 80 1.44 12.00 2.73
N ASN A 81 2.30 12.85 2.14
CA ASN A 81 3.73 12.58 1.98
C ASN A 81 4.52 12.53 3.30
N MET A 82 3.88 12.83 4.42
CA MET A 82 4.55 12.82 5.72
C MET A 82 4.80 11.41 6.26
N ALA A 83 4.20 10.37 5.70
CA ALA A 83 4.65 9.00 5.96
C ALA A 83 6.10 8.82 5.52
N ALA A 84 6.39 9.09 4.25
CA ALA A 84 7.76 9.04 3.70
C ALA A 84 8.70 10.03 4.41
N GLY A 85 8.25 11.28 4.63
CA GLY A 85 9.05 12.31 5.30
C GLY A 85 9.45 11.96 6.72
N ASN A 86 8.53 11.44 7.55
CA ASN A 86 8.84 11.03 8.92
C ASN A 86 9.75 9.80 8.95
N VAL A 87 9.62 8.88 8.03
CA VAL A 87 10.54 7.74 7.89
C VAL A 87 11.94 8.22 7.53
N ALA A 88 12.07 9.11 6.54
CA ALA A 88 13.35 9.69 6.16
C ALA A 88 14.04 10.38 7.35
N ILE A 89 13.30 11.16 8.15
CA ILE A 89 13.82 11.83 9.35
C ILE A 89 14.23 10.81 10.41
N ALA A 90 13.39 9.80 10.67
CA ALA A 90 13.63 8.84 11.76
C ALA A 90 14.88 7.97 11.53
N TYR A 91 15.17 7.65 10.28
CA TYR A 91 16.28 6.74 9.91
C TYR A 91 17.43 7.45 9.18
N GLY A 92 17.34 8.78 9.03
CA GLY A 92 18.42 9.57 8.39
C GLY A 92 18.56 9.34 6.89
N LEU A 93 17.50 8.83 6.20
CA LEU A 93 17.53 8.51 4.77
C LEU A 93 17.56 9.82 3.96
N LYS A 94 18.57 9.99 3.11
CA LYS A 94 18.84 11.25 2.39
C LYS A 94 18.71 11.09 0.87
N GLY A 95 18.40 9.88 0.40
CA GLY A 95 18.08 9.62 -0.99
C GLY A 95 16.72 10.19 -1.36
N LYS A 96 16.15 9.71 -2.46
CA LYS A 96 14.83 10.16 -2.93
C LYS A 96 13.76 9.92 -1.86
N CYS A 97 12.96 10.95 -1.56
CA CYS A 97 11.85 10.87 -0.62
C CYS A 97 10.58 11.32 -1.35
N THR A 98 9.66 10.39 -1.57
CA THR A 98 8.44 10.66 -2.35
C THR A 98 7.25 9.91 -1.80
N ASP A 99 6.07 10.37 -2.17
CA ASP A 99 4.76 9.80 -1.90
C ASP A 99 4.05 9.55 -3.23
N VAL A 100 3.36 8.42 -3.33
CA VAL A 100 2.46 8.12 -4.43
C VAL A 100 1.06 8.05 -3.87
N VAL A 101 0.11 8.74 -4.51
CA VAL A 101 -1.31 8.76 -4.10
C VAL A 101 -2.16 8.26 -5.26
N THR A 102 -2.54 6.99 -5.19
CA THR A 102 -3.37 6.32 -6.20
C THR A 102 -4.48 5.48 -5.53
N ALA A 103 -5.09 6.05 -4.49
CA ALA A 103 -6.14 5.42 -3.70
C ALA A 103 -5.72 4.00 -3.23
N CYS A 104 -6.52 2.96 -3.51
CA CYS A 104 -6.22 1.60 -3.08
C CYS A 104 -4.98 0.99 -3.74
N ALA A 105 -4.49 1.55 -4.86
CA ALA A 105 -3.28 1.08 -5.54
C ALA A 105 -1.99 1.72 -5.02
N THR A 106 -2.10 2.69 -4.10
CA THR A 106 -1.00 3.50 -3.57
C THR A 106 0.22 2.68 -3.16
N GLY A 107 0.04 1.64 -2.36
CA GLY A 107 1.16 0.83 -1.88
C GLY A 107 1.85 0.04 -3.00
N THR A 108 1.09 -0.54 -3.94
CA THR A 108 1.65 -1.22 -5.11
C THR A 108 2.41 -0.25 -6.00
N ASN A 109 1.82 0.92 -6.27
CA ASN A 109 2.50 1.94 -7.06
C ASN A 109 3.76 2.47 -6.36
N SER A 110 3.74 2.65 -5.04
CA SER A 110 4.93 3.06 -4.27
C SER A 110 6.08 2.05 -4.40
N ILE A 111 5.78 0.75 -4.35
CA ILE A 111 6.76 -0.32 -4.56
C ILE A 111 7.24 -0.31 -6.02
N GLY A 112 6.34 -0.18 -6.98
CA GLY A 112 6.68 -0.13 -8.40
C GLY A 112 7.55 1.07 -8.76
N GLU A 113 7.24 2.26 -8.23
CA GLU A 113 8.07 3.46 -8.43
C GLU A 113 9.44 3.31 -7.76
N ALA A 114 9.52 2.75 -6.55
CA ALA A 114 10.78 2.46 -5.89
C ALA A 114 11.63 1.47 -6.69
N TYR A 115 11.01 0.43 -7.26
CA TYR A 115 11.66 -0.49 -8.19
C TYR A 115 12.25 0.24 -9.40
N ARG A 116 11.49 1.17 -10.02
CA ARG A 116 11.98 1.98 -11.14
C ARG A 116 13.17 2.86 -10.75
N TYR A 117 13.17 3.47 -9.56
CA TYR A 117 14.29 4.29 -9.09
C TYR A 117 15.59 3.49 -8.95
N ILE A 118 15.49 2.26 -8.46
CA ILE A 118 16.66 1.36 -8.39
C ILE A 118 17.07 0.92 -9.79
N GLN A 119 16.13 0.56 -10.65
CA GLN A 119 16.39 0.08 -12.00
C GLN A 119 17.13 1.11 -12.87
N VAL A 120 16.81 2.40 -12.72
CA VAL A 120 17.49 3.48 -13.46
C VAL A 120 18.75 4.01 -12.74
N GLY A 121 19.12 3.44 -11.58
CA GLY A 121 20.31 3.82 -10.83
C GLY A 121 20.15 5.09 -9.99
N ASP A 122 18.95 5.59 -9.75
CA ASP A 122 18.69 6.77 -8.89
C ASP A 122 18.88 6.45 -7.39
N ALA A 123 18.72 5.19 -7.01
CA ALA A 123 18.91 4.70 -5.64
C ALA A 123 19.52 3.29 -5.65
N ASP A 124 20.24 2.94 -4.58
CA ASP A 124 20.72 1.58 -4.35
C ASP A 124 19.79 0.83 -3.41
N VAL A 125 19.18 1.55 -2.46
CA VAL A 125 18.21 1.01 -1.49
C VAL A 125 16.99 1.91 -1.40
N MET A 126 15.81 1.32 -1.35
CA MET A 126 14.54 2.03 -1.16
C MET A 126 13.69 1.34 -0.10
N VAL A 127 13.20 2.10 0.86
CA VAL A 127 12.05 1.71 1.70
C VAL A 127 10.78 2.05 0.93
N ALA A 128 9.95 1.06 0.65
CA ALA A 128 8.75 1.24 -0.17
C ALA A 128 7.52 0.56 0.43
N GLY A 129 6.35 1.12 0.17
CA GLY A 129 5.09 0.56 0.67
C GLY A 129 4.01 1.59 0.88
N GLY A 130 3.15 1.35 1.87
CA GLY A 130 2.07 2.25 2.21
C GLY A 130 1.68 2.22 3.68
N ALA A 131 1.04 3.29 4.13
CA ALA A 131 0.54 3.44 5.49
C ALA A 131 -0.79 4.18 5.49
N GLU A 132 -1.74 3.74 6.31
CA GLU A 132 -3.08 4.34 6.35
C GLU A 132 -3.68 4.29 7.75
N SER A 133 -4.42 5.36 8.13
CA SER A 133 -5.22 5.42 9.36
C SER A 133 -6.55 6.13 9.09
N PRO A 134 -7.47 5.49 8.34
CA PRO A 134 -8.64 6.14 7.81
C PRO A 134 -9.85 6.15 8.76
N ILE A 135 -9.78 5.53 9.94
CA ILE A 135 -10.95 5.36 10.81
C ILE A 135 -11.22 6.65 11.59
N CYS A 136 -12.07 7.51 11.01
CA CYS A 136 -12.64 8.69 11.65
C CYS A 136 -14.06 8.92 11.15
N GLU A 137 -14.85 9.76 11.83
CA GLU A 137 -16.26 9.95 11.51
C GLU A 137 -16.48 10.41 10.07
N THR A 138 -15.67 11.35 9.59
CA THR A 138 -15.79 11.89 8.22
C THR A 138 -15.55 10.81 7.15
N ASN A 139 -14.47 10.04 7.26
CA ASN A 139 -14.17 8.99 6.28
C ASN A 139 -15.21 7.86 6.31
N VAL A 140 -15.56 7.38 7.50
CA VAL A 140 -16.56 6.32 7.64
C VAL A 140 -17.91 6.77 7.05
N SER A 141 -18.34 8.00 7.35
CA SER A 141 -19.57 8.57 6.78
C SER A 141 -19.52 8.69 5.25
N GLY A 142 -18.35 9.07 4.71
CA GLY A 142 -18.12 9.14 3.26
C GLY A 142 -18.29 7.76 2.60
N PHE A 143 -17.66 6.72 3.16
CA PHE A 143 -17.78 5.36 2.62
C PHE A 143 -19.18 4.73 2.83
N ILE A 144 -19.89 5.07 3.91
CA ILE A 144 -21.30 4.72 4.08
C ILE A 144 -22.15 5.36 2.95
N SER A 145 -21.95 6.65 2.66
CA SER A 145 -22.64 7.35 1.60
C SER A 145 -22.38 6.75 0.20
N MET A 146 -21.20 6.16 0.01
CA MET A 146 -20.85 5.41 -1.22
C MET A 146 -21.44 4.00 -1.25
N THR A 147 -22.12 3.54 -0.19
CA THR A 147 -22.62 2.16 -0.05
C THR A 147 -21.52 1.10 -0.24
N ALA A 148 -20.30 1.42 0.14
CA ALA A 148 -19.13 0.60 -0.11
C ALA A 148 -18.76 -0.32 1.06
N LEU A 149 -19.22 0.02 2.28
CA LEU A 149 -18.90 -0.75 3.49
C LEU A 149 -19.77 -2.00 3.61
N SER A 150 -19.20 -3.03 4.21
CA SER A 150 -19.92 -4.27 4.54
C SER A 150 -21.11 -3.98 5.46
N SER A 151 -22.26 -4.52 5.11
CA SER A 151 -23.49 -4.49 5.93
C SER A 151 -23.69 -5.78 6.74
N ALA A 152 -22.72 -6.69 6.73
CA ALA A 152 -22.81 -7.94 7.48
C ALA A 152 -22.84 -7.69 8.99
N THR A 153 -23.68 -8.45 9.69
CA THR A 153 -23.83 -8.41 11.16
C THR A 153 -22.92 -9.43 11.85
N GLU A 154 -22.46 -10.43 11.13
CA GLU A 154 -21.57 -11.48 11.60
C GLU A 154 -20.12 -11.12 11.22
N ALA A 155 -19.24 -11.02 12.21
CA ALA A 155 -17.86 -10.54 12.03
C ALA A 155 -17.05 -11.42 11.07
N ASP A 156 -17.21 -12.73 11.13
CA ASP A 156 -16.55 -13.72 10.27
C ASP A 156 -17.08 -13.75 8.83
N ARG A 157 -18.21 -13.08 8.57
CA ARG A 157 -18.80 -12.89 7.24
C ARG A 157 -18.64 -11.44 6.72
N ALA A 158 -17.97 -10.57 7.45
CA ALA A 158 -17.89 -9.15 7.11
C ALA A 158 -16.98 -8.86 5.91
N SER A 159 -15.89 -9.62 5.72
CA SER A 159 -14.98 -9.49 4.58
C SER A 159 -14.78 -10.86 3.93
N ILE A 160 -15.53 -11.11 2.86
CA ILE A 160 -15.61 -12.41 2.15
C ILE A 160 -15.41 -12.23 0.64
N PRO A 161 -14.18 -11.84 0.21
CA PRO A 161 -13.87 -11.64 -1.20
C PRO A 161 -14.27 -12.82 -2.07
N PHE A 162 -14.87 -12.52 -3.21
CA PHE A 162 -15.37 -13.47 -4.23
C PHE A 162 -16.54 -14.36 -3.81
N ASP A 163 -16.98 -14.30 -2.54
CA ASP A 163 -18.20 -15.01 -2.11
C ASP A 163 -19.46 -14.40 -2.77
N LYS A 164 -20.46 -15.25 -3.04
CA LYS A 164 -21.74 -14.79 -3.63
C LYS A 164 -22.52 -13.83 -2.72
N ASP A 165 -22.36 -13.97 -1.40
CA ASP A 165 -23.07 -13.20 -0.38
C ASP A 165 -22.27 -11.95 0.09
N ARG A 166 -21.16 -11.62 -0.60
CA ARG A 166 -20.37 -10.44 -0.29
C ARG A 166 -21.18 -9.15 -0.40
N CYS A 167 -20.94 -8.20 0.49
CA CYS A 167 -21.78 -7.00 0.57
C CYS A 167 -21.02 -5.69 0.80
N GLY A 168 -19.69 -5.68 0.66
CA GLY A 168 -18.85 -4.51 0.85
C GLY A 168 -17.54 -4.84 1.57
N PHE A 169 -16.70 -3.84 1.76
CA PHE A 169 -15.42 -4.03 2.46
C PHE A 169 -15.47 -3.61 3.94
N VAL A 170 -14.52 -4.11 4.72
CA VAL A 170 -14.25 -3.66 6.10
C VAL A 170 -13.03 -2.74 6.07
N ILE A 171 -13.11 -1.58 6.70
CA ILE A 171 -11.99 -0.65 6.81
C ILE A 171 -10.92 -1.24 7.76
N GLY A 172 -9.65 -1.18 7.34
CA GLY A 172 -8.50 -1.50 8.16
C GLY A 172 -7.52 -0.32 8.27
N GLU A 173 -6.65 -0.37 9.27
CA GLU A 173 -5.57 0.59 9.49
C GLU A 173 -4.24 -0.14 9.65
N GLY A 174 -3.15 0.50 9.24
CA GLY A 174 -1.81 -0.06 9.42
C GLY A 174 -0.80 0.47 8.41
N ALA A 175 0.36 -0.20 8.39
CA ALA A 175 1.39 0.05 7.40
C ALA A 175 2.04 -1.25 6.96
N GLY A 176 2.46 -1.26 5.72
CA GLY A 176 3.26 -2.31 5.18
C GLY A 176 4.42 -1.76 4.36
N VAL A 177 5.64 -2.22 4.68
CA VAL A 177 6.88 -1.67 4.14
C VAL A 177 7.84 -2.79 3.78
N VAL A 178 8.44 -2.71 2.59
CA VAL A 178 9.53 -3.56 2.14
C VAL A 178 10.81 -2.75 1.96
N VAL A 179 11.95 -3.41 2.05
CA VAL A 179 13.23 -2.90 1.60
C VAL A 179 13.54 -3.49 0.24
N LEU A 180 13.66 -2.63 -0.77
CA LEU A 180 14.15 -2.98 -2.09
C LEU A 180 15.62 -2.57 -2.21
N GLU A 181 16.41 -3.42 -2.84
CA GLU A 181 17.83 -3.18 -3.07
C GLU A 181 18.21 -3.54 -4.51
N SER A 182 19.22 -2.87 -5.06
CA SER A 182 19.85 -3.41 -6.26
C SER A 182 20.51 -4.74 -5.93
N LEU A 183 20.57 -5.64 -6.90
CA LEU A 183 21.17 -6.97 -6.72
C LEU A 183 22.64 -6.86 -6.29
N GLU A 184 23.37 -5.92 -6.89
CA GLU A 184 24.77 -5.65 -6.59
C GLU A 184 24.97 -5.23 -5.13
N HIS A 185 24.13 -4.32 -4.64
CA HIS A 185 24.16 -3.86 -3.25
C HIS A 185 23.85 -5.00 -2.28
N ALA A 186 22.77 -5.74 -2.53
CA ALA A 186 22.36 -6.86 -1.69
C ALA A 186 23.44 -7.96 -1.61
N GLN A 187 24.06 -8.30 -2.74
CA GLN A 187 25.15 -9.28 -2.81
C GLN A 187 26.44 -8.78 -2.11
N ALA A 188 26.80 -7.52 -2.31
CA ALA A 188 28.01 -6.94 -1.72
C ALA A 188 28.01 -6.97 -0.19
N ARG A 189 26.83 -6.78 0.44
CA ARG A 189 26.68 -6.87 1.90
C ARG A 189 26.32 -8.28 2.41
N GLY A 190 26.16 -9.26 1.52
CA GLY A 190 25.79 -10.63 1.88
C GLY A 190 24.36 -10.76 2.39
N ALA A 191 23.42 -9.99 1.82
CA ALA A 191 22.03 -10.00 2.22
C ALA A 191 21.35 -11.35 2.02
N LYS A 192 20.40 -11.69 2.91
CA LYS A 192 19.44 -12.77 2.63
C LYS A 192 18.36 -12.22 1.70
N ILE A 193 18.49 -12.47 0.41
CA ILE A 193 17.49 -12.10 -0.58
C ILE A 193 16.27 -13.00 -0.39
N LEU A 194 15.09 -12.39 -0.21
CA LEU A 194 13.83 -13.10 0.01
C LEU A 194 13.08 -13.35 -1.29
N ALA A 195 13.12 -12.40 -2.21
CA ALA A 195 12.47 -12.44 -3.51
C ALA A 195 13.10 -11.42 -4.45
N GLU A 196 12.77 -11.52 -5.72
CA GLU A 196 13.12 -10.55 -6.75
C GLU A 196 11.84 -9.89 -7.29
N VAL A 197 11.85 -8.57 -7.48
CA VAL A 197 10.80 -7.87 -8.21
C VAL A 197 11.18 -7.87 -9.68
N VAL A 198 10.47 -8.61 -10.49
CA VAL A 198 10.82 -8.85 -11.89
C VAL A 198 9.91 -8.12 -12.88
N GLY A 199 8.79 -7.55 -12.43
CA GLY A 199 7.89 -6.83 -13.31
C GLY A 199 6.91 -5.94 -12.54
N TYR A 200 6.51 -4.85 -13.19
CA TYR A 200 5.56 -3.88 -12.67
C TYR A 200 4.63 -3.37 -13.78
N GLY A 201 3.33 -3.40 -13.54
CA GLY A 201 2.31 -2.87 -14.44
C GLY A 201 1.43 -1.81 -13.75
N SER A 202 1.30 -0.65 -14.39
CA SER A 202 0.40 0.43 -13.96
C SER A 202 -0.39 0.93 -15.14
N THR A 203 -1.71 1.06 -14.97
CA THR A 203 -2.65 1.45 -16.03
C THR A 203 -3.73 2.35 -15.47
N CYS A 204 -4.53 2.94 -16.35
CA CYS A 204 -5.71 3.71 -16.01
C CYS A 204 -6.89 3.23 -16.86
N ASP A 205 -8.05 3.02 -16.25
CA ASP A 205 -9.27 2.62 -16.95
C ASP A 205 -9.85 3.75 -17.81
N ALA A 206 -9.65 5.01 -17.39
CA ALA A 206 -10.23 6.20 -18.03
C ALA A 206 -11.76 6.05 -18.30
N PHE A 207 -12.45 5.41 -17.38
CA PHE A 207 -13.87 5.02 -17.54
C PHE A 207 -14.80 5.78 -16.60
N HIS A 208 -14.62 5.63 -15.28
CA HIS A 208 -15.51 6.21 -14.26
C HIS A 208 -14.70 6.61 -13.02
N ILE A 209 -15.21 7.59 -12.24
CA ILE A 209 -14.46 8.15 -11.11
C ILE A 209 -14.26 7.15 -9.94
N THR A 210 -15.18 6.22 -9.74
CA THR A 210 -15.14 5.26 -8.62
C THR A 210 -15.35 3.80 -9.03
N SER A 211 -15.87 3.53 -10.24
CA SER A 211 -16.19 2.18 -10.70
C SER A 211 -15.13 1.70 -11.68
N PRO A 212 -14.60 0.48 -11.53
CA PRO A 212 -13.73 -0.10 -12.55
C PRO A 212 -14.49 -0.37 -13.85
N ALA A 213 -13.77 -0.47 -14.96
CA ALA A 213 -14.35 -0.86 -16.25
C ALA A 213 -14.93 -2.26 -16.16
N GLU A 214 -16.16 -2.44 -16.66
CA GLU A 214 -16.94 -3.68 -16.49
C GLU A 214 -16.28 -4.92 -17.12
N ASP A 215 -15.51 -4.72 -18.16
CA ASP A 215 -14.78 -5.80 -18.85
C ASP A 215 -13.41 -6.12 -18.21
N GLY A 216 -13.01 -5.35 -17.18
CA GLY A 216 -11.74 -5.52 -16.47
C GLY A 216 -10.48 -5.24 -17.30
N GLU A 217 -10.61 -4.45 -18.40
CA GLU A 217 -9.52 -4.23 -19.35
C GLU A 217 -8.29 -3.60 -18.70
N GLY A 218 -8.47 -2.54 -17.89
CA GLY A 218 -7.35 -1.85 -17.25
C GLY A 218 -6.54 -2.76 -16.33
N ALA A 219 -7.21 -3.52 -15.46
CA ALA A 219 -6.55 -4.48 -14.57
C ALA A 219 -5.88 -5.63 -15.36
N ALA A 220 -6.54 -6.15 -16.42
CA ALA A 220 -5.94 -7.18 -17.29
C ALA A 220 -4.67 -6.67 -17.95
N ARG A 221 -4.68 -5.43 -18.45
CA ARG A 221 -3.50 -4.80 -19.07
C ARG A 221 -2.37 -4.59 -18.05
N ALA A 222 -2.67 -4.19 -16.81
CA ALA A 222 -1.66 -4.06 -15.77
C ALA A 222 -0.97 -5.40 -15.48
N MET A 223 -1.73 -6.49 -15.34
CA MET A 223 -1.19 -7.85 -15.18
C MET A 223 -0.33 -8.25 -16.38
N THR A 224 -0.82 -8.03 -17.60
CA THR A 224 -0.08 -8.35 -18.83
C THR A 224 1.24 -7.57 -18.94
N LEU A 225 1.26 -6.29 -18.56
CA LEU A 225 2.49 -5.49 -18.54
C LEU A 225 3.52 -6.05 -17.57
N ALA A 226 3.10 -6.42 -16.36
CA ALA A 226 4.00 -7.00 -15.35
C ALA A 226 4.56 -8.36 -15.80
N ILE A 227 3.72 -9.25 -16.36
CA ILE A 227 4.09 -10.56 -16.89
C ILE A 227 5.09 -10.40 -18.04
N ASN A 228 4.82 -9.50 -18.99
CA ASN A 228 5.70 -9.23 -20.12
C ASN A 228 7.06 -8.67 -19.69
N GLU A 229 7.09 -7.75 -18.72
CA GLU A 229 8.35 -7.22 -18.21
C GLU A 229 9.17 -8.30 -17.49
N ALA A 230 8.51 -9.17 -16.75
CA ALA A 230 9.14 -10.30 -16.09
C ALA A 230 9.71 -11.35 -17.08
N GLY A 231 9.30 -11.28 -18.35
CA GLY A 231 9.72 -12.27 -19.38
C GLY A 231 9.15 -13.66 -19.17
N ILE A 232 8.02 -13.77 -18.46
CA ILE A 232 7.33 -15.04 -18.16
C ILE A 232 6.00 -15.13 -18.92
N THR A 233 5.29 -16.23 -18.74
CA THR A 233 3.94 -16.46 -19.26
C THR A 233 2.93 -16.56 -18.13
N PRO A 234 1.62 -16.44 -18.39
CA PRO A 234 0.59 -16.68 -17.37
C PRO A 234 0.69 -18.05 -16.68
N ALA A 235 1.16 -19.08 -17.40
CA ALA A 235 1.36 -20.43 -16.87
C ALA A 235 2.46 -20.53 -15.79
N ASP A 236 3.38 -19.56 -15.75
CA ASP A 236 4.46 -19.51 -14.76
C ASP A 236 4.04 -18.84 -13.44
N VAL A 237 2.79 -18.37 -13.35
CA VAL A 237 2.26 -17.68 -12.16
C VAL A 237 1.51 -18.67 -11.28
N ASP A 238 2.02 -18.96 -10.11
CA ASP A 238 1.44 -19.91 -9.15
C ASP A 238 0.34 -19.28 -8.26
N TYR A 239 0.42 -17.97 -8.04
CA TYR A 239 -0.43 -17.28 -7.06
C TYR A 239 -0.72 -15.82 -7.42
N ILE A 240 -1.99 -15.44 -7.24
CA ILE A 240 -2.46 -14.05 -7.32
C ILE A 240 -3.05 -13.65 -5.97
N ASN A 241 -2.46 -12.64 -5.33
CA ASN A 241 -3.14 -11.96 -4.26
C ASN A 241 -3.99 -10.84 -4.85
N ALA A 242 -5.27 -11.08 -4.96
CA ALA A 242 -6.21 -10.21 -5.64
C ALA A 242 -6.49 -8.93 -4.85
N HIS A 243 -6.99 -7.92 -5.54
CA HIS A 243 -7.57 -6.75 -4.89
C HIS A 243 -8.73 -7.18 -3.99
N GLY A 244 -9.67 -7.96 -4.51
CA GLY A 244 -10.66 -8.72 -3.74
C GLY A 244 -11.23 -7.95 -2.55
N THR A 245 -11.98 -6.87 -2.82
CA THR A 245 -12.49 -5.98 -1.77
C THR A 245 -13.74 -6.50 -1.06
N SER A 246 -14.31 -7.62 -1.50
CA SER A 246 -15.61 -8.08 -1.04
C SER A 246 -16.78 -7.17 -1.48
N THR A 247 -16.55 -6.27 -2.43
CA THR A 247 -17.61 -5.49 -3.08
C THR A 247 -18.13 -6.23 -4.30
N HIS A 248 -19.41 -6.00 -4.62
CA HIS A 248 -20.06 -6.73 -5.70
C HIS A 248 -19.36 -6.53 -7.05
N HIS A 249 -19.11 -5.27 -7.41
CA HIS A 249 -18.54 -4.91 -8.72
C HIS A 249 -17.06 -5.26 -8.84
N ASN A 250 -16.24 -4.90 -7.83
CA ASN A 250 -14.81 -5.14 -7.92
C ASN A 250 -14.51 -6.62 -8.16
N ASP A 251 -15.03 -7.51 -7.31
CA ASP A 251 -14.68 -8.92 -7.36
C ASP A 251 -15.15 -9.59 -8.66
N LEU A 252 -16.30 -9.13 -9.21
CA LEU A 252 -16.78 -9.59 -10.50
C LEU A 252 -15.86 -9.15 -11.64
N TYR A 253 -15.50 -7.86 -11.68
CA TYR A 253 -14.70 -7.30 -12.79
C TYR A 253 -13.24 -7.73 -12.71
N GLU A 254 -12.70 -7.87 -11.49
CA GLU A 254 -11.36 -8.45 -11.29
C GLU A 254 -11.30 -9.92 -11.74
N THR A 255 -12.33 -10.71 -11.48
CA THR A 255 -12.44 -12.07 -12.01
C THR A 255 -12.40 -12.08 -13.55
N ARG A 256 -13.09 -11.15 -14.20
CA ARG A 256 -13.03 -10.97 -15.66
C ARG A 256 -11.64 -10.58 -16.14
N ALA A 257 -10.99 -9.65 -15.43
CA ALA A 257 -9.64 -9.19 -15.73
C ALA A 257 -8.62 -10.33 -15.67
N ILE A 258 -8.68 -11.16 -14.62
CA ILE A 258 -7.81 -12.32 -14.46
C ILE A 258 -8.02 -13.31 -15.61
N LYS A 259 -9.27 -13.65 -15.93
CA LYS A 259 -9.57 -14.53 -17.07
C LYS A 259 -9.11 -13.95 -18.39
N LYS A 260 -9.18 -12.64 -18.58
CA LYS A 260 -8.72 -11.95 -19.79
C LYS A 260 -7.20 -11.98 -19.92
N ALA A 261 -6.47 -11.78 -18.81
CA ALA A 261 -5.01 -11.77 -18.81
C ALA A 261 -4.38 -13.18 -18.88
N PHE A 262 -5.01 -14.17 -18.24
CA PHE A 262 -4.46 -15.51 -18.07
C PHE A 262 -5.07 -16.55 -19.03
N GLY A 263 -6.21 -16.28 -19.67
CA GLY A 263 -6.90 -17.25 -20.52
C GLY A 263 -7.24 -18.54 -19.74
N GLU A 264 -6.87 -19.69 -20.28
CA GLU A 264 -7.09 -20.99 -19.65
C GLU A 264 -6.24 -21.19 -18.38
N ASP A 265 -5.09 -20.53 -18.26
CA ASP A 265 -4.23 -20.60 -17.07
C ASP A 265 -4.87 -19.97 -15.84
N ALA A 266 -5.90 -19.14 -16.01
CA ALA A 266 -6.69 -18.58 -14.90
C ALA A 266 -7.32 -19.66 -13.99
N TYR A 267 -7.50 -20.87 -14.47
CA TYR A 267 -8.05 -21.99 -13.71
C TYR A 267 -6.99 -22.81 -12.96
N ASN A 268 -5.72 -22.55 -13.22
CA ASN A 268 -4.59 -23.27 -12.64
C ASN A 268 -3.87 -22.46 -11.54
N VAL A 269 -4.12 -21.14 -11.46
CA VAL A 269 -3.49 -20.24 -10.50
C VAL A 269 -4.28 -20.17 -9.19
N ASN A 270 -3.58 -20.13 -8.05
CA ASN A 270 -4.21 -19.94 -6.75
C ASN A 270 -4.54 -18.46 -6.54
N ILE A 271 -5.80 -18.17 -6.16
CA ILE A 271 -6.28 -16.79 -6.00
C ILE A 271 -6.96 -16.64 -4.65
N ASN A 272 -6.54 -15.63 -3.88
CA ASN A 272 -7.29 -15.14 -2.72
C ASN A 272 -7.06 -13.63 -2.52
N SER A 273 -7.69 -13.06 -1.49
CA SER A 273 -7.41 -11.70 -1.06
C SER A 273 -7.18 -11.69 0.46
N THR A 274 -6.02 -11.16 0.88
CA THR A 274 -5.71 -10.98 2.30
C THR A 274 -6.62 -9.98 3.01
N LYS A 275 -7.43 -9.23 2.28
CA LYS A 275 -8.48 -8.37 2.87
C LYS A 275 -9.53 -9.15 3.64
N SER A 276 -9.67 -10.45 3.40
CA SER A 276 -10.49 -11.33 4.24
C SER A 276 -9.97 -11.45 5.68
N MET A 277 -8.67 -11.23 5.89
CA MET A 277 -8.00 -11.38 7.18
C MET A 277 -7.85 -10.07 7.95
N ILE A 278 -7.61 -8.97 7.26
CA ILE A 278 -7.17 -7.70 7.86
C ILE A 278 -8.03 -6.49 7.47
N GLY A 279 -9.02 -6.68 6.60
CA GLY A 279 -9.79 -5.59 6.01
C GLY A 279 -9.05 -4.84 4.90
N HIS A 280 -9.63 -3.74 4.47
CA HIS A 280 -9.09 -2.88 3.43
C HIS A 280 -8.33 -1.70 4.05
N LEU A 281 -7.00 -1.70 3.95
CA LEU A 281 -6.11 -0.68 4.50
C LEU A 281 -5.79 0.43 3.48
N PHE A 282 -6.58 0.60 2.42
CA PHE A 282 -6.41 1.61 1.36
C PHE A 282 -4.96 1.70 0.85
N GLY A 283 -4.25 2.79 1.14
CA GLY A 283 -2.87 2.98 0.71
C GLY A 283 -1.88 1.93 1.21
N ALA A 284 -2.17 1.26 2.33
CA ALA A 284 -1.30 0.24 2.91
C ALA A 284 -1.57 -1.19 2.41
N VAL A 285 -2.61 -1.42 1.62
CA VAL A 285 -3.11 -2.78 1.28
C VAL A 285 -2.09 -3.64 0.55
N SER A 286 -1.32 -3.09 -0.35
CA SER A 286 -0.47 -3.87 -1.26
C SER A 286 0.69 -4.59 -0.55
N TYR A 287 1.09 -4.13 0.61
CA TYR A 287 2.13 -4.78 1.40
C TYR A 287 1.69 -6.11 2.02
N THR A 288 0.45 -6.22 2.41
CA THR A 288 -0.07 -7.47 3.00
C THR A 288 0.02 -8.65 2.05
N HIS A 289 0.24 -8.37 0.78
CA HIS A 289 0.43 -9.34 -0.28
C HIS A 289 1.86 -9.90 -0.34
N LEU A 290 2.87 -9.15 0.15
CA LEU A 290 4.28 -9.51 0.05
C LEU A 290 4.86 -10.22 1.29
N THR A 291 4.16 -10.20 2.43
CA THR A 291 4.71 -10.71 3.70
C THR A 291 4.29 -12.11 4.09
N LEU A 292 3.39 -12.73 3.38
CA LEU A 292 3.09 -14.13 3.63
C LEU A 292 4.20 -15.02 3.07
N PRO A 293 4.73 -15.99 3.86
CA PRO A 293 5.82 -16.85 3.44
C PRO A 293 5.32 -17.90 2.44
N THR A 294 4.99 -17.46 1.24
CA THR A 294 4.53 -18.33 0.15
C THR A 294 5.45 -18.21 -1.05
N ILE A 295 6.74 -18.02 -0.79
CA ILE A 295 7.74 -18.16 -1.84
C ILE A 295 8.31 -19.54 -1.70
N ARG A 296 7.85 -20.44 -2.52
CA ARG A 296 8.57 -21.63 -2.86
C ARG A 296 9.65 -21.18 -3.85
N LEU A 297 10.88 -21.14 -3.36
CA LEU A 297 12.07 -21.07 -4.21
C LEU A 297 12.23 -22.39 -4.94
#